data_e6da61751ce44165c2b8bcc949779e77
#
_entry.id   e6da61751ce44165c2b8bcc949779e77
#
_cell.length_a   1.000
_cell.length_b   1.000
_cell.length_c   1.000
_cell.angle_alpha   90.00
_cell.angle_beta   90.00
_cell.angle_gamma   90.00
#
_symmetry.space_group_name_H-M   'P 1'
#
loop_
_entity.id
_entity.type
_entity.pdbx_description
1 polymer ?
#
loop_
_entity_poly.entity_id
_entity_poly.type
_entity_poly.pdbx_seq_one_letter_code
_entity_poly.pdbx_strand_id
1 'polypeptide(L)'
;MNARANSTLYEWLTILCMLVAIGALLLELVGFQGARTALAPGTVIAGLPVGNLVPEQAAALLRSAYSAPVELHYIDQTLLLDPAQISLRLDTDAMLAQAETYRTGANFWSAFWDDLWQRPVSGFNVPLALDYSPAQLRTMLLDTAARYDLAPAAPVADIGTFNISEGRPGYALDVESSMTVIDMALRVPDNRRAALTIAPVSQAAPTMQTLGQLAQDYVRQAGFDGLLSLVVVDLKTGAELSLNPDIAYAGMSMMKVPILIDTYRRLDTDPVLDEINVIEGTVVKSSNVHANILLMELGDGEMQRGAENLTGHLRQLGLQNTFMAGYFDQQDPPPKLNTPANQRTDFNTYPDPYMQTTPADMAVLMTGLYQCAGSGSGLLPLVFPGQITQAECTAIVDLLKRNDIATLIEAGVPEGSVVAHKHGFSEGDTIGDAGIVFSPAGDYVLVVYLWREGYLEWQRTAPLVANISRMVYTFFNQ
;
A
#
# COMPACT_ATOMS: atom_id res chain seq x y z
N MET A 1 -111.73 9.96 37.38
CA MET A 1 -111.31 10.74 36.22
C MET A 1 -109.80 10.94 36.11
N ASN A 2 -108.95 10.38 37.02
CA ASN A 2 -107.48 10.69 36.95
C ASN A 2 -106.57 9.65 36.20
N ALA A 3 -107.09 8.49 35.81
CA ALA A 3 -106.26 7.48 35.16
C ALA A 3 -106.07 7.74 33.61
N ARG A 4 -107.00 8.38 32.94
CA ARG A 4 -106.90 8.73 31.49
C ARG A 4 -106.05 9.96 31.23
N ALA A 5 -105.92 10.92 32.11
CA ALA A 5 -105.07 12.12 31.94
C ALA A 5 -103.60 11.80 32.07
N ASN A 6 -103.22 10.84 32.88
CA ASN A 6 -101.80 10.42 32.95
C ASN A 6 -101.34 9.62 31.78
N SER A 7 -102.17 8.84 31.08
CA SER A 7 -101.74 8.07 29.86
C SER A 7 -101.42 8.99 28.69
N THR A 8 -102.24 10.02 28.46
CA THR A 8 -101.99 11.02 27.39
C THR A 8 -100.71 11.85 27.64
N LEU A 9 -100.40 12.18 28.89
CA LEU A 9 -99.19 12.89 29.25
C LEU A 9 -97.95 12.04 28.98
N TYR A 10 -97.99 10.74 29.32
CA TYR A 10 -96.89 9.80 29.02
C TYR A 10 -96.73 9.58 27.53
N GLU A 11 -97.80 9.54 26.77
CA GLU A 11 -97.75 9.44 25.26
C GLU A 11 -97.08 10.67 24.66
N TRP A 12 -97.45 11.88 25.06
CA TRP A 12 -96.81 13.12 24.59
C TRP A 12 -95.36 13.22 25.04
N LEU A 13 -95.02 12.81 26.23
CA LEU A 13 -93.63 12.78 26.71
C LEU A 13 -92.80 11.78 25.96
N THR A 14 -93.37 10.62 25.63
CA THR A 14 -92.66 9.60 24.76
C THR A 14 -92.42 10.11 23.33
N ILE A 15 -93.43 10.76 22.79
CA ILE A 15 -93.30 11.39 21.43
C ILE A 15 -92.26 12.51 21.45
N LEU A 16 -92.29 13.35 22.52
CA LEU A 16 -91.30 14.41 22.67
C LEU A 16 -89.88 13.84 22.82
N CYS A 17 -89.68 12.83 23.65
CA CYS A 17 -88.38 12.13 23.79
C CYS A 17 -87.94 11.49 22.50
N MET A 18 -88.84 10.85 21.73
CA MET A 18 -88.52 10.32 20.40
C MET A 18 -88.10 11.41 19.39
N LEU A 19 -88.82 12.54 19.37
CA LEU A 19 -88.46 13.65 18.49
C LEU A 19 -87.16 14.29 18.85
N VAL A 20 -86.82 14.43 20.12
CA VAL A 20 -85.49 14.87 20.61
C VAL A 20 -84.42 13.87 20.27
N ALA A 21 -84.65 12.58 20.43
CA ALA A 21 -83.69 11.52 20.07
C ALA A 21 -83.43 11.48 18.51
N ILE A 22 -84.51 11.61 17.71
CA ILE A 22 -84.39 11.67 16.28
C ILE A 22 -83.62 12.95 15.86
N GLY A 23 -83.94 14.09 16.48
CA GLY A 23 -83.20 15.34 16.21
C GLY A 23 -81.75 15.26 16.56
N ALA A 24 -81.43 14.67 17.75
CA ALA A 24 -80.04 14.42 18.14
C ALA A 24 -79.30 13.48 17.12
N LEU A 25 -79.99 12.38 16.76
CA LEU A 25 -79.44 11.45 15.75
C LEU A 25 -79.19 12.07 14.41
N LEU A 26 -80.04 12.96 13.92
CA LEU A 26 -79.95 13.71 12.70
C LEU A 26 -78.74 14.71 12.78
N LEU A 27 -78.57 15.38 13.89
CA LEU A 27 -77.43 16.28 14.10
C LEU A 27 -76.12 15.50 14.11
N GLU A 28 -76.04 14.35 14.78
CA GLU A 28 -74.89 13.48 14.69
C GLU A 28 -74.60 12.94 13.30
N LEU A 29 -75.65 12.58 12.56
CA LEU A 29 -75.54 12.14 11.16
C LEU A 29 -74.99 13.23 10.24
N VAL A 30 -75.42 14.47 10.43
CA VAL A 30 -74.90 15.62 9.66
C VAL A 30 -73.45 15.92 10.04
N GLY A 31 -73.13 15.86 11.35
CA GLY A 31 -71.78 16.00 11.86
C GLY A 31 -70.81 14.90 11.29
N PHE A 32 -71.30 13.66 11.30
CA PHE A 32 -70.58 12.53 10.75
C PHE A 32 -70.34 12.64 9.24
N GLN A 33 -71.33 13.13 8.46
CA GLN A 33 -71.14 13.42 7.03
C GLN A 33 -70.08 14.48 6.81
N GLY A 34 -70.07 15.54 7.62
CA GLY A 34 -69.02 16.57 7.57
C GLY A 34 -67.63 16.02 7.92
N ALA A 35 -67.53 15.18 8.94
CA ALA A 35 -66.30 14.54 9.35
C ALA A 35 -65.73 13.59 8.27
N ARG A 36 -66.56 13.00 7.44
CA ARG A 36 -66.16 12.15 6.30
C ARG A 36 -65.47 12.88 5.17
N THR A 37 -65.34 14.18 5.17
CA THR A 37 -64.47 14.93 4.25
C THR A 37 -63.01 14.81 4.62
N ALA A 38 -62.71 14.45 5.83
CA ALA A 38 -61.38 14.19 6.33
C ALA A 38 -60.99 12.69 6.22
N LEU A 39 -59.70 12.38 6.30
CA LEU A 39 -59.17 11.03 6.36
C LEU A 39 -59.57 10.35 7.68
N ALA A 40 -59.77 9.03 7.65
CA ALA A 40 -60.19 8.28 8.82
C ALA A 40 -59.25 8.49 10.02
N PRO A 41 -59.77 8.56 11.25
CA PRO A 41 -58.92 8.63 12.45
C PRO A 41 -57.94 7.50 12.51
N GLY A 42 -56.70 7.77 12.96
CA GLY A 42 -55.62 6.79 13.02
C GLY A 42 -54.96 6.44 11.67
N THR A 43 -55.33 7.12 10.57
CA THR A 43 -54.65 6.93 9.27
C THR A 43 -53.22 7.48 9.32
N VAL A 44 -52.28 6.66 8.92
CA VAL A 44 -50.86 7.01 8.75
C VAL A 44 -50.51 6.84 7.27
N ILE A 45 -49.90 7.86 6.65
CA ILE A 45 -49.41 7.79 5.27
C ILE A 45 -47.90 8.03 5.33
N ALA A 46 -47.15 7.10 4.77
CA ALA A 46 -45.70 7.23 4.68
C ALA A 46 -45.04 7.59 6.04
N GLY A 47 -45.49 6.98 7.15
CA GLY A 47 -45.00 7.23 8.47
C GLY A 47 -45.55 8.48 9.17
N LEU A 48 -46.31 9.33 8.47
CA LEU A 48 -46.89 10.55 9.05
C LEU A 48 -48.34 10.34 9.47
N PRO A 49 -48.74 10.74 10.69
CA PRO A 49 -50.13 10.67 11.14
C PRO A 49 -50.94 11.76 10.41
N VAL A 50 -51.87 11.34 9.59
CA VAL A 50 -52.74 12.24 8.78
C VAL A 50 -54.22 12.06 9.05
N GLY A 51 -54.57 11.23 10.02
CA GLY A 51 -55.99 11.05 10.44
C GLY A 51 -56.63 12.39 10.84
N ASN A 52 -57.88 12.56 10.50
CA ASN A 52 -58.67 13.79 10.71
C ASN A 52 -58.23 15.00 9.88
N LEU A 53 -57.24 14.88 8.99
CA LEU A 53 -56.89 15.95 8.03
C LEU A 53 -57.69 15.78 6.76
N VAL A 54 -58.04 16.90 6.13
CA VAL A 54 -58.57 16.84 4.76
C VAL A 54 -57.45 16.47 3.77
N PRO A 55 -57.78 15.84 2.64
CA PRO A 55 -56.76 15.35 1.69
C PRO A 55 -55.71 16.40 1.28
N GLU A 56 -56.12 17.66 1.11
CA GLU A 56 -55.24 18.77 0.72
C GLU A 56 -54.21 19.10 1.83
N GLN A 57 -54.64 19.04 3.11
CA GLN A 57 -53.75 19.25 4.26
C GLN A 57 -52.79 18.08 4.43
N ALA A 58 -53.25 16.85 4.23
CA ALA A 58 -52.42 15.65 4.28
C ALA A 58 -51.34 15.68 3.14
N ALA A 59 -51.76 16.08 1.91
CA ALA A 59 -50.84 16.27 0.81
C ALA A 59 -49.77 17.33 1.11
N ALA A 60 -50.18 18.46 1.68
CA ALA A 60 -49.23 19.53 2.04
C ALA A 60 -48.22 19.08 3.11
N LEU A 61 -48.67 18.33 4.12
CA LEU A 61 -47.83 17.77 5.16
C LEU A 61 -46.82 16.77 4.60
N LEU A 62 -47.28 15.83 3.74
CA LEU A 62 -46.43 14.85 3.07
C LEU A 62 -45.38 15.53 2.20
N ARG A 63 -45.78 16.49 1.36
CA ARG A 63 -44.85 17.24 0.52
C ARG A 63 -43.82 18.01 1.37
N SER A 64 -44.23 18.69 2.40
CA SER A 64 -43.34 19.44 3.28
C SER A 64 -42.29 18.55 3.96
N ALA A 65 -42.70 17.38 4.46
CA ALA A 65 -41.79 16.46 5.14
C ALA A 65 -40.76 15.83 4.17
N TYR A 66 -41.21 15.43 2.98
CA TYR A 66 -40.35 14.73 2.02
C TYR A 66 -39.58 15.63 1.04
N SER A 67 -39.94 16.93 0.93
CA SER A 67 -39.14 17.91 0.18
C SER A 67 -38.01 18.54 1.01
N ALA A 68 -37.95 18.28 2.31
CA ALA A 68 -36.86 18.78 3.15
C ALA A 68 -35.52 18.17 2.67
N PRO A 69 -34.43 18.95 2.66
CA PRO A 69 -33.09 18.44 2.30
C PRO A 69 -32.65 17.30 3.21
N VAL A 70 -31.85 16.38 2.66
CA VAL A 70 -31.15 15.34 3.44
C VAL A 70 -29.76 15.85 3.79
N GLU A 71 -29.41 15.82 5.05
CA GLU A 71 -28.09 16.17 5.57
C GLU A 71 -27.15 14.97 5.39
N LEU A 72 -26.11 15.14 4.56
CA LEU A 72 -25.11 14.12 4.26
C LEU A 72 -23.82 14.45 5.01
N HIS A 73 -23.34 13.51 5.80
CA HIS A 73 -22.07 13.64 6.52
C HIS A 73 -20.99 12.81 5.82
N TYR A 74 -19.94 13.49 5.34
CA TYR A 74 -18.76 12.87 4.75
C TYR A 74 -17.50 13.36 5.47
N ILE A 75 -16.97 12.53 6.36
CA ILE A 75 -15.84 12.86 7.24
C ILE A 75 -16.19 14.12 8.07
N ASP A 76 -15.51 15.21 7.84
CA ASP A 76 -15.71 16.49 8.52
C ASP A 76 -16.62 17.46 7.72
N GLN A 77 -17.16 17.00 6.60
CA GLN A 77 -18.01 17.80 5.72
C GLN A 77 -19.49 17.47 5.94
N THR A 78 -20.29 18.50 5.99
CA THR A 78 -21.75 18.39 5.99
C THR A 78 -22.27 18.96 4.69
N LEU A 79 -22.92 18.13 3.90
CA LEU A 79 -23.49 18.47 2.61
C LEU A 79 -25.01 18.38 2.70
N LEU A 80 -25.70 19.20 1.90
CA LEU A 80 -27.17 19.15 1.81
C LEU A 80 -27.57 18.60 0.46
N LEU A 81 -28.27 17.48 0.45
CA LEU A 81 -28.93 16.94 -0.72
C LEU A 81 -30.32 17.52 -0.83
N ASP A 82 -30.53 18.42 -1.79
CA ASP A 82 -31.88 18.86 -2.17
C ASP A 82 -32.56 17.74 -2.98
N PRO A 83 -33.71 17.24 -2.54
CA PRO A 83 -34.47 16.22 -3.27
C PRO A 83 -34.73 16.57 -4.76
N ALA A 84 -34.81 17.84 -5.11
CA ALA A 84 -34.99 18.28 -6.48
C ALA A 84 -33.78 17.94 -7.37
N GLN A 85 -32.57 17.91 -6.84
CA GLN A 85 -31.32 17.58 -7.56
C GLN A 85 -31.29 16.15 -8.08
N ILE A 86 -32.03 15.25 -7.42
CA ILE A 86 -32.15 13.84 -7.81
C ILE A 86 -33.49 13.51 -8.44
N SER A 87 -34.26 14.55 -8.88
CA SER A 87 -35.58 14.42 -9.45
C SER A 87 -36.57 13.61 -8.58
N LEU A 88 -36.48 13.78 -7.23
CA LEU A 88 -37.34 13.07 -6.30
C LEU A 88 -38.81 13.44 -6.54
N ARG A 89 -39.66 12.44 -6.64
CA ARG A 89 -41.11 12.55 -6.84
C ARG A 89 -41.82 11.76 -5.78
N LEU A 90 -42.72 12.42 -5.10
CA LEU A 90 -43.64 11.83 -4.15
C LEU A 90 -45.00 11.69 -4.79
N ASP A 91 -45.50 10.46 -4.94
CA ASP A 91 -46.84 10.22 -5.51
C ASP A 91 -47.91 10.39 -4.42
N THR A 92 -48.13 11.66 -4.06
CA THR A 92 -49.14 12.02 -3.05
C THR A 92 -50.55 11.62 -3.49
N ASP A 93 -50.84 11.65 -4.78
CA ASP A 93 -52.21 11.36 -5.29
C ASP A 93 -52.49 9.86 -5.18
N ALA A 94 -51.55 8.99 -5.51
CA ALA A 94 -51.68 7.55 -5.34
C ALA A 94 -51.85 7.15 -3.84
N MET A 95 -51.05 7.76 -2.97
CA MET A 95 -51.12 7.48 -1.52
C MET A 95 -52.44 7.94 -0.93
N LEU A 96 -52.93 9.13 -1.29
CA LEU A 96 -54.24 9.65 -0.83
C LEU A 96 -55.39 8.82 -1.40
N ALA A 97 -55.36 8.45 -2.70
CA ALA A 97 -56.38 7.60 -3.31
C ALA A 97 -56.45 6.22 -2.61
N GLN A 98 -55.31 5.66 -2.20
CA GLN A 98 -55.30 4.42 -1.42
C GLN A 98 -55.92 4.59 -0.03
N ALA A 99 -55.65 5.69 0.67
CA ALA A 99 -56.25 6.02 1.95
C ALA A 99 -57.79 6.25 1.81
N GLU A 100 -58.21 6.88 0.70
CA GLU A 100 -59.61 7.14 0.39
C GLU A 100 -60.39 5.88 0.02
N THR A 101 -59.77 4.97 -0.71
CA THR A 101 -60.35 3.65 -1.01
C THR A 101 -60.66 2.87 0.28
N TYR A 102 -59.81 2.94 1.26
CA TYR A 102 -60.03 2.33 2.57
C TYR A 102 -61.21 2.98 3.30
N ARG A 103 -61.32 4.31 3.28
CA ARG A 103 -62.39 5.08 3.89
C ARG A 103 -63.76 4.78 3.23
N THR A 104 -63.82 4.69 1.92
CA THR A 104 -65.04 4.46 1.14
C THR A 104 -65.50 3.00 1.12
N GLY A 105 -64.57 2.07 1.34
CA GLY A 105 -64.86 0.63 1.40
C GLY A 105 -65.64 0.20 2.66
N ALA A 106 -65.66 1.01 3.71
CA ALA A 106 -66.46 0.74 4.89
C ALA A 106 -67.94 1.06 4.68
N ASN A 107 -68.85 0.15 5.09
CA ASN A 107 -70.29 0.38 5.04
C ASN A 107 -70.64 1.64 5.84
N PHE A 108 -71.37 2.59 5.20
CA PHE A 108 -71.70 3.88 5.81
C PHE A 108 -72.36 3.75 7.18
N TRP A 109 -73.35 2.88 7.29
CA TRP A 109 -74.09 2.70 8.57
C TRP A 109 -73.24 2.04 9.65
N SER A 110 -72.39 1.11 9.29
CA SER A 110 -71.47 0.53 10.23
C SER A 110 -70.49 1.58 10.80
N ALA A 111 -69.91 2.38 9.91
CA ALA A 111 -68.98 3.44 10.30
C ALA A 111 -69.65 4.55 11.14
N PHE A 112 -70.92 4.91 10.81
CA PHE A 112 -71.69 5.83 11.62
C PHE A 112 -71.98 5.29 13.04
N TRP A 113 -72.37 4.04 13.17
CA TRP A 113 -72.60 3.42 14.49
C TRP A 113 -71.29 3.29 15.31
N ASP A 114 -70.16 3.00 14.67
CA ASP A 114 -68.86 2.94 15.32
C ASP A 114 -68.43 4.33 15.82
N ASP A 115 -68.67 5.39 15.04
CA ASP A 115 -68.42 6.76 15.47
C ASP A 115 -69.31 7.21 16.60
N LEU A 116 -70.64 6.98 16.49
CA LEU A 116 -71.65 7.32 17.51
C LEU A 116 -71.34 6.67 18.86
N TRP A 117 -70.84 5.43 18.86
CA TRP A 117 -70.49 4.68 20.08
C TRP A 117 -69.00 4.83 20.46
N GLN A 118 -68.25 5.75 19.77
CA GLN A 118 -66.84 6.01 20.00
C GLN A 118 -66.00 4.74 20.00
N ARG A 119 -66.31 3.80 19.13
CA ARG A 119 -65.51 2.57 19.01
C ARG A 119 -64.17 2.87 18.34
N PRO A 120 -63.04 2.28 18.83
CA PRO A 120 -61.75 2.51 18.24
C PRO A 120 -61.75 2.06 16.78
N VAL A 121 -61.45 2.99 15.88
CA VAL A 121 -61.23 2.68 14.46
C VAL A 121 -59.81 2.18 14.32
N SER A 122 -59.61 1.01 13.70
CA SER A 122 -58.27 0.49 13.41
C SER A 122 -57.56 1.44 12.46
N GLY A 123 -56.40 1.93 12.86
CA GLY A 123 -55.58 2.78 11.98
C GLY A 123 -55.15 2.06 10.72
N PHE A 124 -55.18 2.79 9.59
CA PHE A 124 -54.72 2.28 8.31
C PHE A 124 -53.39 2.90 7.94
N ASN A 125 -52.42 2.04 7.51
CA ASN A 125 -51.10 2.49 7.11
C ASN A 125 -50.95 2.38 5.61
N VAL A 126 -50.72 3.51 4.94
CA VAL A 126 -50.39 3.60 3.51
C VAL A 126 -48.88 3.66 3.36
N PRO A 127 -48.27 2.75 2.59
CA PRO A 127 -46.83 2.77 2.36
C PRO A 127 -46.40 4.00 1.58
N LEU A 128 -45.15 4.39 1.73
CA LEU A 128 -44.50 5.46 0.98
C LEU A 128 -44.41 5.12 -0.53
N ALA A 129 -44.97 6.00 -1.38
CA ALA A 129 -44.79 5.97 -2.81
C ALA A 129 -43.83 7.10 -3.22
N LEU A 130 -42.52 6.78 -3.30
CA LEU A 130 -41.46 7.71 -3.59
C LEU A 130 -40.56 7.12 -4.70
N ASP A 131 -40.24 7.94 -5.69
CA ASP A 131 -39.29 7.61 -6.76
C ASP A 131 -38.27 8.74 -6.93
N TYR A 132 -37.06 8.40 -7.38
CA TYR A 132 -35.99 9.36 -7.66
C TYR A 132 -35.07 8.80 -8.73
N SER A 133 -34.15 9.62 -9.26
CA SER A 133 -33.15 9.20 -10.24
C SER A 133 -31.87 8.67 -9.56
N PRO A 134 -31.62 7.34 -9.51
CA PRO A 134 -30.37 6.80 -8.99
C PRO A 134 -29.15 7.29 -9.76
N ALA A 135 -29.29 7.56 -11.06
CA ALA A 135 -28.20 8.07 -11.90
C ALA A 135 -27.76 9.48 -11.49
N GLN A 136 -28.72 10.38 -11.17
CA GLN A 136 -28.41 11.72 -10.69
C GLN A 136 -27.79 11.70 -9.29
N LEU A 137 -28.29 10.83 -8.41
CA LEU A 137 -27.70 10.62 -7.07
C LEU A 137 -26.26 10.13 -7.20
N ARG A 138 -26.01 9.14 -8.06
CA ARG A 138 -24.66 8.64 -8.33
C ARG A 138 -23.73 9.74 -8.85
N THR A 139 -24.20 10.54 -9.81
CA THR A 139 -23.40 11.66 -10.35
C THR A 139 -23.03 12.66 -9.26
N MET A 140 -23.98 13.03 -8.39
CA MET A 140 -23.72 13.93 -7.27
C MET A 140 -22.70 13.33 -6.28
N LEU A 141 -22.78 12.04 -5.99
CA LEU A 141 -21.81 11.35 -5.13
C LEU A 141 -20.42 11.29 -5.76
N LEU A 142 -20.32 11.05 -7.07
CA LEU A 142 -19.04 11.11 -7.80
C LEU A 142 -18.44 12.51 -7.78
N ASP A 143 -19.24 13.55 -7.93
CA ASP A 143 -18.80 14.94 -7.78
C ASP A 143 -18.34 15.24 -6.35
N THR A 144 -19.00 14.65 -5.35
CA THR A 144 -18.59 14.74 -3.94
C THR A 144 -17.25 14.06 -3.71
N ALA A 145 -17.09 12.84 -4.23
CA ALA A 145 -15.82 12.10 -4.19
C ALA A 145 -14.68 12.91 -4.82
N ALA A 146 -14.90 13.45 -6.03
CA ALA A 146 -13.88 14.23 -6.73
C ALA A 146 -13.41 15.49 -5.96
N ARG A 147 -14.25 16.02 -5.06
CA ARG A 147 -13.93 17.23 -4.27
C ARG A 147 -13.32 16.93 -2.91
N TYR A 148 -13.69 15.84 -2.28
CA TYR A 148 -13.44 15.60 -0.87
C TYR A 148 -12.69 14.30 -0.56
N ASP A 149 -12.52 13.39 -1.54
CA ASP A 149 -11.65 12.23 -1.38
C ASP A 149 -10.21 12.68 -1.17
N LEU A 150 -9.50 11.93 -0.34
CA LEU A 150 -8.08 12.17 -0.09
C LEU A 150 -7.25 11.03 -0.65
N ALA A 151 -6.44 11.34 -1.65
CA ALA A 151 -5.45 10.38 -2.14
C ALA A 151 -4.41 10.06 -1.05
N PRO A 152 -3.93 8.81 -0.98
CA PRO A 152 -2.85 8.48 -0.06
C PRO A 152 -1.61 9.30 -0.40
N ALA A 153 -0.91 9.81 0.61
CA ALA A 153 0.35 10.48 0.42
C ALA A 153 1.47 9.47 0.16
N ALA A 154 2.40 9.80 -0.73
CA ALA A 154 3.59 9.00 -0.98
C ALA A 154 4.51 8.95 0.26
N PRO A 155 5.34 7.89 0.40
CA PRO A 155 6.43 7.85 1.36
C PRO A 155 7.36 9.06 1.19
N VAL A 156 7.87 9.58 2.30
CA VAL A 156 8.79 10.72 2.30
C VAL A 156 10.13 10.28 2.86
N ALA A 157 11.18 10.44 2.05
CA ALA A 157 12.56 10.20 2.44
C ALA A 157 13.12 11.41 3.20
N ASP A 158 13.73 11.17 4.35
CA ASP A 158 14.41 12.17 5.16
C ASP A 158 15.93 11.91 5.18
N ILE A 159 16.67 12.76 4.49
CA ILE A 159 18.14 12.66 4.39
C ILE A 159 18.81 12.87 5.75
N GLY A 160 18.22 13.64 6.66
CA GLY A 160 18.81 13.93 7.97
C GLY A 160 18.79 12.75 8.92
N THR A 161 17.76 11.90 8.83
CA THR A 161 17.59 10.71 9.67
C THR A 161 17.85 9.40 8.94
N PHE A 162 18.03 9.45 7.61
CA PHE A 162 18.13 8.28 6.72
C PHE A 162 16.90 7.36 6.77
N ASN A 163 15.77 7.91 7.16
CA ASN A 163 14.51 7.20 7.29
C ASN A 163 13.58 7.49 6.10
N ILE A 164 12.78 6.52 5.73
CA ILE A 164 11.71 6.71 4.76
C ILE A 164 10.40 6.51 5.50
N SER A 165 9.73 7.61 5.87
CA SER A 165 8.43 7.53 6.52
C SER A 165 7.41 6.91 5.58
N GLU A 166 6.54 6.06 6.13
CA GLU A 166 5.38 5.57 5.40
C GLU A 166 4.53 6.74 4.89
N GLY A 167 3.86 6.55 3.76
CA GLY A 167 2.85 7.45 3.28
C GLY A 167 1.71 7.60 4.28
N ARG A 168 0.87 8.60 4.12
CA ARG A 168 -0.38 8.69 4.89
C ARG A 168 -1.49 7.97 4.13
N PRO A 169 -2.37 7.21 4.83
CA PRO A 169 -3.52 6.60 4.19
C PRO A 169 -4.45 7.66 3.63
N GLY A 170 -5.09 7.33 2.53
CA GLY A 170 -6.16 8.11 1.94
C GLY A 170 -7.52 7.54 2.31
N TYR A 171 -8.56 8.17 1.78
CA TYR A 171 -9.92 7.65 1.83
C TYR A 171 -10.67 8.03 0.56
N ALA A 172 -11.60 7.19 0.18
CA ALA A 172 -12.48 7.39 -0.95
C ALA A 172 -13.93 7.14 -0.55
N LEU A 173 -14.85 7.82 -1.20
CA LEU A 173 -16.29 7.61 -1.00
C LEU A 173 -16.69 6.24 -1.59
N ASP A 174 -17.28 5.37 -0.77
CA ASP A 174 -18.00 4.21 -1.28
C ASP A 174 -19.38 4.64 -1.79
N VAL A 175 -19.44 4.88 -3.08
CA VAL A 175 -20.66 5.40 -3.75
C VAL A 175 -21.82 4.44 -3.60
N GLU A 176 -21.62 3.13 -3.77
CA GLU A 176 -22.70 2.15 -3.74
C GLU A 176 -23.31 2.01 -2.34
N SER A 177 -22.47 1.87 -1.34
CA SER A 177 -22.92 1.82 0.05
C SER A 177 -23.56 3.13 0.48
N SER A 178 -23.03 4.27 0.04
CA SER A 178 -23.58 5.60 0.32
C SER A 178 -24.94 5.81 -0.33
N MET A 179 -25.17 5.31 -1.54
CA MET A 179 -26.50 5.34 -2.17
C MET A 179 -27.53 4.60 -1.32
N THR A 180 -27.16 3.47 -0.75
CA THR A 180 -28.07 2.68 0.11
C THR A 180 -28.47 3.44 1.38
N VAL A 181 -27.53 4.07 2.08
CA VAL A 181 -27.84 4.83 3.30
C VAL A 181 -28.62 6.10 2.99
N ILE A 182 -28.39 6.73 1.85
CA ILE A 182 -29.19 7.87 1.38
C ILE A 182 -30.62 7.44 1.04
N ASP A 183 -30.82 6.30 0.35
CA ASP A 183 -32.16 5.78 0.07
C ASP A 183 -32.95 5.55 1.36
N MET A 184 -32.30 4.98 2.38
CA MET A 184 -32.94 4.83 3.70
C MET A 184 -33.33 6.18 4.32
N ALA A 185 -32.46 7.19 4.26
CA ALA A 185 -32.75 8.53 4.79
C ALA A 185 -33.83 9.28 4.00
N LEU A 186 -33.93 9.06 2.70
CA LEU A 186 -35.00 9.62 1.87
C LEU A 186 -36.38 9.06 2.21
N ARG A 187 -36.45 7.84 2.72
CA ARG A 187 -37.71 7.15 3.08
C ARG A 187 -38.21 7.45 4.47
N VAL A 188 -37.47 8.21 5.27
CA VAL A 188 -37.86 8.56 6.65
C VAL A 188 -38.18 10.05 6.74
N PRO A 189 -39.38 10.43 7.25
CA PRO A 189 -39.75 11.84 7.28
C PRO A 189 -39.04 12.65 8.39
N ASP A 190 -38.68 12.02 9.52
CA ASP A 190 -38.22 12.71 10.73
C ASP A 190 -36.68 12.76 10.90
N ASN A 191 -35.94 11.82 10.30
CA ASN A 191 -34.49 11.75 10.40
C ASN A 191 -33.86 11.74 9.03
N ARG A 192 -33.78 12.92 8.42
CA ARG A 192 -33.23 13.11 7.06
C ARG A 192 -31.72 13.36 7.12
N ARG A 193 -31.00 12.35 7.64
CA ARG A 193 -29.54 12.37 7.78
C ARG A 193 -28.94 11.06 7.30
N ALA A 194 -27.84 11.15 6.59
CA ALA A 194 -27.09 9.98 6.14
C ALA A 194 -25.59 10.20 6.34
N ALA A 195 -24.93 9.28 7.03
CA ALA A 195 -23.47 9.21 7.08
C ALA A 195 -23.01 8.46 5.85
N LEU A 196 -22.22 9.11 4.98
CA LEU A 196 -21.68 8.50 3.79
C LEU A 196 -20.60 7.48 4.15
N THR A 197 -20.56 6.40 3.41
CA THR A 197 -19.63 5.29 3.67
C THR A 197 -18.26 5.60 3.08
N ILE A 198 -17.21 5.34 3.85
CA ILE A 198 -15.83 5.60 3.48
C ILE A 198 -15.15 4.27 3.20
N ALA A 199 -14.43 4.18 2.06
CA ALA A 199 -13.50 3.12 1.75
C ALA A 199 -12.08 3.63 2.08
N PRO A 200 -11.34 3.00 3.01
CA PRO A 200 -9.95 3.36 3.26
C PRO A 200 -9.09 3.01 2.05
N VAL A 201 -8.22 3.95 1.65
CA VAL A 201 -7.20 3.74 0.62
C VAL A 201 -5.86 3.56 1.33
N SER A 202 -5.26 2.38 1.17
CA SER A 202 -4.00 2.04 1.83
C SER A 202 -2.90 3.03 1.46
N GLN A 203 -2.06 3.37 2.41
CA GLN A 203 -0.85 4.14 2.19
C GLN A 203 0.13 3.34 1.32
N ALA A 204 0.92 4.05 0.53
CA ALA A 204 2.03 3.44 -0.19
C ALA A 204 3.15 3.09 0.80
N ALA A 205 3.63 1.86 0.75
CA ALA A 205 4.83 1.46 1.48
C ALA A 205 6.10 2.04 0.82
N PRO A 206 7.18 2.25 1.58
CA PRO A 206 8.49 2.53 1.01
C PRO A 206 8.90 1.46 0.00
N THR A 207 9.56 1.86 -1.08
CA THR A 207 10.00 0.96 -2.15
C THR A 207 11.51 1.03 -2.35
N MET A 208 12.10 0.03 -2.99
CA MET A 208 13.50 0.06 -3.43
C MET A 208 13.82 1.30 -4.27
N GLN A 209 12.86 1.77 -5.08
CA GLN A 209 13.03 3.02 -5.84
C GLN A 209 13.14 4.25 -4.95
N THR A 210 12.33 4.33 -3.87
CA THR A 210 12.41 5.43 -2.89
C THR A 210 13.76 5.41 -2.16
N LEU A 211 14.28 4.23 -1.83
CA LEU A 211 15.61 4.06 -1.26
C LEU A 211 16.72 4.54 -2.22
N GLY A 212 16.63 4.16 -3.50
CA GLY A 212 17.59 4.61 -4.51
C GLY A 212 17.60 6.13 -4.68
N GLN A 213 16.43 6.78 -4.64
CA GLN A 213 16.30 8.23 -4.70
C GLN A 213 16.92 8.88 -3.45
N LEU A 214 16.68 8.34 -2.26
CA LEU A 214 17.27 8.83 -1.01
C LEU A 214 18.80 8.78 -1.07
N ALA A 215 19.38 7.67 -1.54
CA ALA A 215 20.83 7.51 -1.66
C ALA A 215 21.44 8.54 -2.65
N GLN A 216 20.81 8.75 -3.80
CA GLN A 216 21.26 9.75 -4.78
C GLN A 216 21.18 11.19 -4.22
N ASP A 217 20.07 11.52 -3.57
CA ASP A 217 19.86 12.86 -3.00
C ASP A 217 20.84 13.14 -1.87
N TYR A 218 21.12 12.13 -1.03
CA TYR A 218 22.12 12.22 0.01
C TYR A 218 23.52 12.50 -0.54
N VAL A 219 23.98 11.71 -1.50
CA VAL A 219 25.32 11.85 -2.08
C VAL A 219 25.48 13.21 -2.73
N ARG A 220 24.44 13.70 -3.43
CA ARG A 220 24.41 15.05 -4.02
C ARG A 220 24.44 16.14 -2.96
N GLN A 221 23.66 16.01 -1.89
CA GLN A 221 23.62 17.00 -0.79
C GLN A 221 24.95 17.02 -0.01
N ALA A 222 25.64 15.87 0.10
CA ALA A 222 26.97 15.79 0.69
C ALA A 222 28.06 16.44 -0.19
N GLY A 223 27.70 16.96 -1.37
CA GLY A 223 28.62 17.63 -2.28
C GLY A 223 29.55 16.69 -3.05
N PHE A 224 29.19 15.42 -3.18
CA PHE A 224 29.94 14.48 -3.99
C PHE A 224 29.54 14.66 -5.46
N ASP A 225 30.49 15.09 -6.27
CA ASP A 225 30.34 15.40 -7.70
C ASP A 225 30.70 14.23 -8.63
N GLY A 226 30.88 13.03 -8.05
CA GLY A 226 31.22 11.82 -8.77
C GLY A 226 29.99 10.95 -9.08
N LEU A 227 30.27 9.71 -9.43
CA LEU A 227 29.30 8.69 -9.80
C LEU A 227 29.03 7.75 -8.61
N LEU A 228 27.75 7.55 -8.30
CA LEU A 228 27.27 6.50 -7.39
C LEU A 228 26.71 5.34 -8.21
N SER A 229 27.21 4.13 -7.94
CA SER A 229 26.54 2.88 -8.32
C SER A 229 26.14 2.11 -7.09
N LEU A 230 24.92 1.57 -7.09
CA LEU A 230 24.34 0.88 -5.95
C LEU A 230 23.47 -0.27 -6.42
N VAL A 231 23.76 -1.47 -5.92
CA VAL A 231 22.88 -2.63 -6.08
C VAL A 231 22.53 -3.17 -4.69
N VAL A 232 21.25 -3.33 -4.44
CA VAL A 232 20.71 -3.95 -3.20
C VAL A 232 19.80 -5.09 -3.62
N VAL A 233 20.02 -6.29 -3.08
CA VAL A 233 19.18 -7.46 -3.33
C VAL A 233 18.58 -7.94 -2.02
N ASP A 234 17.28 -7.92 -1.89
CA ASP A 234 16.56 -8.58 -0.79
C ASP A 234 16.63 -10.10 -1.01
N LEU A 235 17.38 -10.78 -0.17
CA LEU A 235 17.64 -12.21 -0.29
C LEU A 235 16.43 -13.09 0.08
N LYS A 236 15.41 -12.48 0.70
CA LYS A 236 14.14 -13.16 1.05
C LYS A 236 13.11 -13.10 -0.08
N THR A 237 12.98 -11.95 -0.73
CA THR A 237 11.94 -11.71 -1.74
C THR A 237 12.49 -11.71 -3.17
N GLY A 238 13.78 -11.50 -3.35
CA GLY A 238 14.43 -11.28 -4.65
C GLY A 238 14.19 -9.86 -5.20
N ALA A 239 13.60 -8.94 -4.43
CA ALA A 239 13.45 -7.56 -4.86
C ALA A 239 14.81 -6.88 -4.97
N GLU A 240 14.99 -6.05 -6.01
CA GLU A 240 16.27 -5.44 -6.33
C GLU A 240 16.16 -3.93 -6.52
N LEU A 241 17.14 -3.21 -5.99
CA LEU A 241 17.49 -1.84 -6.37
C LEU A 241 18.73 -1.87 -7.23
N SER A 242 18.64 -1.35 -8.44
CA SER A 242 19.77 -1.25 -9.35
C SER A 242 19.94 0.20 -9.82
N LEU A 243 21.01 0.83 -9.35
CA LEU A 243 21.43 2.17 -9.77
C LEU A 243 22.79 2.06 -10.44
N ASN A 244 22.88 2.36 -11.73
CA ASN A 244 24.11 2.25 -12.52
C ASN A 244 24.80 0.86 -12.39
N PRO A 245 24.06 -0.26 -12.51
CA PRO A 245 24.57 -1.61 -12.18
C PRO A 245 25.66 -2.10 -13.14
N ASP A 246 25.63 -1.63 -14.40
CA ASP A 246 26.48 -2.11 -15.49
C ASP A 246 27.65 -1.16 -15.80
N ILE A 247 28.01 -0.28 -14.87
CA ILE A 247 29.20 0.55 -15.05
C ILE A 247 30.45 -0.26 -14.68
N ALA A 248 31.44 -0.20 -15.56
CA ALA A 248 32.73 -0.84 -15.31
C ALA A 248 33.55 -0.05 -14.29
N TYR A 249 34.07 -0.73 -13.29
CA TYR A 249 34.99 -0.16 -12.30
C TYR A 249 36.28 -0.99 -12.24
N ALA A 250 37.38 -0.38 -11.77
CA ALA A 250 38.53 -1.13 -11.35
C ALA A 250 38.15 -2.25 -10.38
N GLY A 251 38.63 -3.47 -10.63
CA GLY A 251 38.28 -4.62 -9.81
C GLY A 251 38.81 -4.51 -8.39
N MET A 252 39.96 -3.91 -8.22
CA MET A 252 40.59 -3.68 -6.93
C MET A 252 40.66 -4.95 -6.05
N SER A 253 40.63 -4.79 -4.75
CA SER A 253 40.60 -5.93 -3.83
C SER A 253 39.28 -6.67 -3.79
N MET A 254 38.25 -6.20 -4.46
CA MET A 254 37.00 -6.94 -4.59
C MET A 254 37.16 -8.21 -5.42
N MET A 255 38.13 -8.23 -6.34
CA MET A 255 38.48 -9.44 -7.11
C MET A 255 38.98 -10.59 -6.27
N LYS A 256 39.32 -10.36 -4.99
CA LYS A 256 39.69 -11.42 -4.06
C LYS A 256 38.52 -12.32 -3.69
N VAL A 257 37.25 -11.88 -3.87
CA VAL A 257 36.07 -12.72 -3.71
C VAL A 257 36.05 -13.86 -4.73
N PRO A 258 36.07 -13.59 -6.05
CA PRO A 258 36.08 -14.68 -7.03
C PRO A 258 37.36 -15.51 -6.97
N ILE A 259 38.54 -14.94 -6.63
CA ILE A 259 39.77 -15.72 -6.39
C ILE A 259 39.51 -16.75 -5.27
N LEU A 260 38.88 -16.33 -4.18
CA LEU A 260 38.60 -17.22 -3.05
C LEU A 260 37.61 -18.33 -3.42
N ILE A 261 36.56 -18.02 -4.20
CA ILE A 261 35.61 -19.00 -4.72
C ILE A 261 36.35 -20.05 -5.56
N ASP A 262 37.21 -19.64 -6.48
CA ASP A 262 37.97 -20.56 -7.34
C ASP A 262 39.02 -21.37 -6.55
N THR A 263 39.63 -20.78 -5.52
CA THR A 263 40.52 -21.50 -4.62
C THR A 263 39.80 -22.65 -3.94
N TYR A 264 38.66 -22.39 -3.30
CA TYR A 264 37.88 -23.45 -2.63
C TYR A 264 37.36 -24.50 -3.60
N ARG A 265 37.02 -24.14 -4.83
CA ARG A 265 36.62 -25.10 -5.88
C ARG A 265 37.72 -26.09 -6.27
N ARG A 266 39.00 -25.76 -6.05
CA ARG A 266 40.15 -26.63 -6.34
C ARG A 266 40.62 -27.44 -5.18
N LEU A 267 40.18 -27.14 -3.97
CA LEU A 267 40.57 -27.90 -2.79
C LEU A 267 39.85 -29.25 -2.81
N ASP A 268 40.64 -30.35 -2.82
CA ASP A 268 40.10 -31.70 -2.69
C ASP A 268 39.82 -32.09 -1.23
N THR A 269 40.39 -31.35 -0.30
CA THR A 269 40.31 -31.55 1.16
C THR A 269 40.27 -30.21 1.87
N ASP A 270 39.96 -30.22 3.18
CA ASP A 270 40.06 -29.03 4.01
C ASP A 270 41.49 -28.41 3.91
N PRO A 271 41.60 -27.07 3.80
CA PRO A 271 42.92 -26.42 3.65
C PRO A 271 43.82 -26.67 4.86
N VAL A 272 45.11 -26.94 4.58
CA VAL A 272 46.12 -27.09 5.59
C VAL A 272 46.59 -25.71 6.12
N LEU A 273 47.36 -25.70 7.23
CA LEU A 273 47.70 -24.45 7.94
C LEU A 273 48.37 -23.39 7.04
N ASP A 274 49.23 -23.77 6.11
CA ASP A 274 49.90 -22.84 5.22
C ASP A 274 48.92 -22.25 4.20
N GLU A 275 48.02 -23.05 3.69
CA GLU A 275 46.91 -22.60 2.78
C GLU A 275 45.95 -21.67 3.53
N ILE A 276 45.55 -21.98 4.78
CA ILE A 276 44.73 -21.13 5.64
C ILE A 276 45.40 -19.75 5.79
N ASN A 277 46.68 -19.69 6.05
CA ASN A 277 47.39 -18.41 6.20
C ASN A 277 47.37 -17.58 4.91
N VAL A 278 47.50 -18.19 3.74
CA VAL A 278 47.42 -17.51 2.44
C VAL A 278 46.02 -17.03 2.18
N ILE A 279 45.00 -17.87 2.42
CA ILE A 279 43.58 -17.54 2.24
C ILE A 279 43.19 -16.38 3.17
N GLU A 280 43.50 -16.45 4.48
CA GLU A 280 43.22 -15.36 5.42
C GLU A 280 43.99 -14.09 5.06
N GLY A 281 45.26 -14.21 4.70
CA GLY A 281 46.04 -13.07 4.22
C GLY A 281 45.42 -12.38 3.02
N THR A 282 44.83 -13.14 2.09
CA THR A 282 44.14 -12.61 0.89
C THR A 282 42.90 -11.82 1.25
N VAL A 283 42.01 -12.37 2.07
CA VAL A 283 40.65 -11.82 2.25
C VAL A 283 40.58 -10.93 3.50
N VAL A 284 41.04 -11.40 4.65
CA VAL A 284 40.95 -10.64 5.90
C VAL A 284 41.86 -9.41 5.86
N LYS A 285 43.14 -9.61 5.51
CA LYS A 285 44.15 -8.55 5.46
C LYS A 285 44.27 -7.87 4.10
N SER A 286 43.52 -8.34 3.14
CA SER A 286 43.49 -7.79 1.76
C SER A 286 44.88 -7.74 1.06
N SER A 287 45.77 -8.69 1.36
CA SER A 287 47.14 -8.73 0.82
C SER A 287 47.16 -9.11 -0.66
N ASN A 288 47.81 -8.29 -1.51
CA ASN A 288 48.01 -8.58 -2.94
C ASN A 288 49.00 -9.77 -3.14
N VAL A 289 50.01 -9.86 -2.29
CA VAL A 289 51.00 -10.96 -2.36
C VAL A 289 50.33 -12.31 -2.15
N HIS A 290 49.44 -12.42 -1.13
CA HIS A 290 48.72 -13.67 -0.89
C HIS A 290 47.73 -13.98 -2.00
N ALA A 291 47.02 -12.98 -2.54
CA ALA A 291 46.13 -13.16 -3.69
C ALA A 291 46.88 -13.69 -4.90
N ASN A 292 48.10 -13.18 -5.17
CA ASN A 292 48.94 -13.66 -6.26
C ASN A 292 49.46 -15.10 -6.04
N ILE A 293 49.68 -15.52 -4.78
CA ILE A 293 49.98 -16.94 -4.46
C ILE A 293 48.82 -17.83 -4.86
N LEU A 294 47.58 -17.45 -4.49
CA LEU A 294 46.34 -18.18 -4.88
C LEU A 294 46.22 -18.22 -6.42
N LEU A 295 46.44 -17.09 -7.12
CA LEU A 295 46.43 -17.08 -8.59
C LEU A 295 47.51 -18.00 -9.19
N MET A 296 48.71 -18.07 -8.59
CA MET A 296 49.77 -18.99 -9.02
C MET A 296 49.32 -20.46 -8.86
N GLU A 297 48.62 -20.79 -7.78
CA GLU A 297 48.05 -22.12 -7.57
C GLU A 297 46.93 -22.43 -8.60
N LEU A 298 46.02 -21.48 -8.84
CA LEU A 298 44.97 -21.59 -9.84
C LEU A 298 45.50 -21.73 -11.28
N GLY A 299 46.71 -21.28 -11.51
CA GLY A 299 47.40 -21.34 -12.79
C GLY A 299 48.49 -22.40 -12.93
N ASP A 300 48.53 -23.41 -12.02
CA ASP A 300 49.50 -24.48 -12.01
C ASP A 300 50.96 -23.97 -12.01
N GLY A 301 51.24 -22.95 -11.20
CA GLY A 301 52.53 -22.30 -11.01
C GLY A 301 52.72 -20.99 -11.78
N GLU A 302 51.71 -20.53 -12.54
CA GLU A 302 51.79 -19.29 -13.37
C GLU A 302 50.62 -18.34 -12.98
N MET A 303 50.94 -17.19 -12.36
CA MET A 303 49.92 -16.20 -11.93
C MET A 303 49.04 -15.70 -13.09
N GLN A 304 49.63 -15.45 -14.26
CA GLN A 304 48.93 -14.99 -15.46
C GLN A 304 47.89 -16.02 -15.92
N ARG A 305 48.25 -17.31 -15.93
CA ARG A 305 47.34 -18.40 -16.27
C ARG A 305 46.20 -18.50 -15.22
N GLY A 306 46.51 -18.27 -13.95
CA GLY A 306 45.49 -18.22 -12.89
C GLY A 306 44.44 -17.11 -13.09
N ALA A 307 44.90 -15.92 -13.50
CA ALA A 307 44.00 -14.82 -13.83
C ALA A 307 43.12 -15.13 -15.05
N GLU A 308 43.70 -15.78 -16.09
CA GLU A 308 42.97 -16.22 -17.29
C GLU A 308 41.94 -17.31 -16.97
N ASN A 309 42.31 -18.32 -16.14
CA ASN A 309 41.39 -19.36 -15.65
C ASN A 309 40.23 -18.78 -14.89
N LEU A 310 40.50 -17.87 -13.95
CA LEU A 310 39.47 -17.16 -13.19
C LEU A 310 38.50 -16.42 -14.09
N THR A 311 39.02 -15.68 -15.08
CA THR A 311 38.20 -14.99 -16.10
C THR A 311 37.32 -15.96 -16.87
N GLY A 312 37.83 -17.13 -17.22
CA GLY A 312 37.07 -18.19 -17.89
C GLY A 312 35.92 -18.69 -17.02
N HIS A 313 36.13 -18.87 -15.69
CA HIS A 313 35.11 -19.31 -14.75
C HIS A 313 34.05 -18.22 -14.50
N LEU A 314 34.46 -16.97 -14.40
CA LEU A 314 33.52 -15.84 -14.28
C LEU A 314 32.55 -15.77 -15.48
N ARG A 315 33.05 -16.01 -16.68
CA ARG A 315 32.21 -16.10 -17.87
C ARG A 315 31.22 -17.27 -17.84
N GLN A 316 31.63 -18.43 -17.29
CA GLN A 316 30.72 -19.57 -17.10
C GLN A 316 29.60 -19.21 -16.15
N LEU A 317 29.85 -18.39 -15.12
CA LEU A 317 28.85 -17.84 -14.22
C LEU A 317 27.96 -16.76 -14.88
N GLY A 318 28.20 -16.40 -16.15
CA GLY A 318 27.48 -15.34 -16.84
C GLY A 318 28.00 -13.92 -16.57
N LEU A 319 29.08 -13.77 -15.80
CA LEU A 319 29.64 -12.48 -15.40
C LEU A 319 30.52 -11.92 -16.52
N GLN A 320 29.87 -11.38 -17.55
CA GLN A 320 30.53 -10.96 -18.79
C GLN A 320 31.39 -9.69 -18.64
N ASN A 321 31.14 -8.90 -17.60
CA ASN A 321 31.81 -7.63 -17.38
C ASN A 321 32.93 -7.72 -16.34
N THR A 322 33.10 -8.87 -15.68
CA THR A 322 34.11 -9.09 -14.66
C THR A 322 35.24 -9.97 -15.21
N PHE A 323 36.48 -9.51 -15.05
CA PHE A 323 37.65 -10.25 -15.48
C PHE A 323 38.92 -9.91 -14.70
N MET A 324 39.90 -10.80 -14.74
CA MET A 324 41.31 -10.54 -14.47
C MET A 324 42.11 -10.86 -15.73
N ALA A 325 42.71 -9.83 -16.36
CA ALA A 325 43.61 -9.94 -17.48
C ALA A 325 45.09 -10.07 -17.06
N GLY A 326 45.31 -9.86 -15.76
CA GLY A 326 46.61 -9.99 -15.12
C GLY A 326 46.46 -10.16 -13.61
N TYR A 327 47.58 -10.11 -12.89
CA TYR A 327 47.64 -10.29 -11.44
C TYR A 327 47.92 -8.95 -10.73
N PHE A 328 47.82 -8.91 -9.40
CA PHE A 328 48.07 -7.70 -8.63
C PHE A 328 49.54 -7.25 -8.73
N ASP A 329 49.76 -5.95 -8.82
CA ASP A 329 51.06 -5.29 -8.89
C ASP A 329 51.91 -5.68 -10.14
N GLN A 330 51.26 -6.20 -11.19
CA GLN A 330 51.90 -6.53 -12.48
C GLN A 330 52.42 -5.26 -13.13
N GLN A 331 53.67 -5.35 -13.70
CA GLN A 331 54.28 -4.22 -14.35
C GLN A 331 54.11 -4.23 -15.90
N ASP A 332 54.02 -5.42 -16.48
CA ASP A 332 53.79 -5.58 -17.91
C ASP A 332 52.35 -5.31 -18.31
N PRO A 333 52.07 -4.61 -19.41
CA PRO A 333 50.68 -4.31 -19.79
C PRO A 333 49.91 -5.61 -20.08
N PRO A 334 48.68 -5.74 -19.56
CA PRO A 334 47.86 -6.93 -19.75
C PRO A 334 47.26 -6.94 -21.16
N PRO A 335 46.75 -8.09 -21.62
CA PRO A 335 45.92 -8.14 -22.80
C PRO A 335 44.68 -7.26 -22.63
N LYS A 336 44.33 -6.49 -23.67
CA LYS A 336 43.08 -5.69 -23.63
C LYS A 336 41.85 -6.59 -23.75
N LEU A 337 41.03 -6.64 -22.71
CA LEU A 337 39.78 -7.33 -22.74
C LEU A 337 38.61 -6.33 -22.89
N ASN A 338 37.80 -6.55 -23.92
CA ASN A 338 36.58 -5.74 -24.15
C ASN A 338 35.38 -6.44 -23.55
N THR A 339 34.55 -5.68 -22.84
CA THR A 339 33.30 -6.11 -22.26
C THR A 339 32.18 -5.15 -22.62
N PRO A 340 30.90 -5.54 -22.54
CA PRO A 340 29.79 -4.59 -22.72
C PRO A 340 29.94 -3.34 -21.87
N ALA A 341 30.35 -3.49 -20.60
CA ALA A 341 30.49 -2.39 -19.68
C ALA A 341 31.60 -1.40 -20.02
N ASN A 342 32.79 -1.86 -20.43
CA ASN A 342 33.91 -0.97 -20.75
C ASN A 342 33.88 -0.44 -22.18
N GLN A 343 32.93 -0.88 -23.00
CA GLN A 343 32.65 -0.34 -24.32
C GLN A 343 31.54 0.73 -24.33
N ARG A 344 31.00 1.07 -23.17
CA ARG A 344 30.02 2.16 -23.04
C ARG A 344 30.67 3.50 -23.42
N THR A 345 29.84 4.37 -24.00
CA THR A 345 30.27 5.70 -24.44
C THR A 345 29.64 6.83 -23.60
N ASP A 346 28.66 6.50 -22.81
CA ASP A 346 27.97 7.44 -21.94
C ASP A 346 28.67 7.65 -20.58
N PHE A 347 29.40 6.63 -20.11
CA PHE A 347 30.22 6.68 -18.89
C PHE A 347 31.59 6.06 -19.16
N ASN A 348 32.64 6.71 -18.69
CA ASN A 348 33.99 6.16 -18.69
C ASN A 348 34.61 6.44 -17.32
N THR A 349 34.81 5.38 -16.54
CA THR A 349 35.43 5.42 -15.20
C THR A 349 36.90 5.14 -15.26
N TYR A 350 37.48 4.99 -16.47
CA TYR A 350 38.87 4.56 -16.69
C TYR A 350 39.24 3.30 -15.89
N PRO A 351 38.43 2.21 -16.02
CA PRO A 351 38.65 1.02 -15.21
C PRO A 351 40.03 0.43 -15.44
N ASP A 352 40.57 -0.21 -14.39
CA ASP A 352 41.86 -0.87 -14.43
C ASP A 352 41.91 -1.92 -15.57
N PRO A 353 42.89 -1.85 -16.50
CA PRO A 353 42.98 -2.82 -17.55
C PRO A 353 43.40 -4.22 -17.12
N TYR A 354 43.96 -4.39 -15.89
CA TYR A 354 44.33 -5.69 -15.37
C TYR A 354 43.14 -6.43 -14.73
N MET A 355 42.23 -5.69 -14.14
CA MET A 355 41.07 -6.27 -13.46
C MET A 355 39.89 -5.29 -13.41
N GLN A 356 38.74 -5.80 -13.76
CA GLN A 356 37.52 -5.04 -13.87
C GLN A 356 36.33 -5.80 -13.26
N THR A 357 35.36 -5.08 -12.72
CA THR A 357 34.07 -5.64 -12.36
C THR A 357 32.95 -4.60 -12.54
N THR A 358 31.70 -5.01 -12.30
CA THR A 358 30.53 -4.14 -12.24
C THR A 358 29.76 -4.41 -10.94
N PRO A 359 28.94 -3.45 -10.44
CA PRO A 359 28.10 -3.67 -9.29
C PRO A 359 27.15 -4.86 -9.44
N ALA A 360 26.58 -5.06 -10.63
CA ALA A 360 25.70 -6.19 -10.91
C ALA A 360 26.41 -7.53 -10.81
N ASP A 361 27.60 -7.67 -11.43
CA ASP A 361 28.35 -8.92 -11.39
C ASP A 361 28.79 -9.25 -9.95
N MET A 362 29.19 -8.26 -9.16
CA MET A 362 29.52 -8.45 -7.73
C MET A 362 28.30 -8.86 -6.90
N ALA A 363 27.13 -8.27 -7.17
CA ALA A 363 25.89 -8.65 -6.48
C ALA A 363 25.49 -10.10 -6.79
N VAL A 364 25.68 -10.56 -8.02
CA VAL A 364 25.46 -11.96 -8.42
C VAL A 364 26.42 -12.90 -7.66
N LEU A 365 27.70 -12.55 -7.54
CA LEU A 365 28.67 -13.36 -6.78
C LEU A 365 28.28 -13.46 -5.29
N MET A 366 27.97 -12.33 -4.65
CA MET A 366 27.58 -12.32 -3.24
C MET A 366 26.28 -13.06 -2.99
N THR A 367 25.28 -12.91 -3.87
CA THR A 367 24.02 -13.66 -3.83
C THR A 367 24.27 -15.16 -3.99
N GLY A 368 25.12 -15.56 -4.94
CA GLY A 368 25.50 -16.93 -5.17
C GLY A 368 26.18 -17.57 -3.95
N LEU A 369 27.07 -16.83 -3.30
CA LEU A 369 27.72 -17.27 -2.04
C LEU A 369 26.69 -17.47 -0.91
N TYR A 370 25.78 -16.51 -0.73
CA TYR A 370 24.72 -16.62 0.29
C TYR A 370 23.85 -17.86 0.07
N GLN A 371 23.37 -18.07 -1.15
CA GLN A 371 22.53 -19.21 -1.49
C GLN A 371 23.27 -20.54 -1.29
N CYS A 372 24.53 -20.61 -1.75
CA CYS A 372 25.37 -21.79 -1.59
C CYS A 372 25.64 -22.10 -0.12
N ALA A 373 26.02 -21.11 0.68
CA ALA A 373 26.29 -21.28 2.11
C ALA A 373 25.03 -21.65 2.91
N GLY A 374 23.87 -21.06 2.56
CA GLY A 374 22.63 -21.30 3.27
C GLY A 374 21.97 -22.65 2.98
N SER A 375 22.05 -23.13 1.74
CA SER A 375 21.28 -24.29 1.30
C SER A 375 22.02 -25.27 0.38
N GLY A 376 23.28 -25.02 0.06
CA GLY A 376 24.03 -25.83 -0.92
C GLY A 376 23.48 -25.71 -2.35
N SER A 377 22.70 -24.66 -2.64
CA SER A 377 22.03 -24.44 -3.92
C SER A 377 22.44 -23.08 -4.52
N GLY A 378 21.83 -22.68 -5.64
CA GLY A 378 22.08 -21.42 -6.29
C GLY A 378 23.09 -21.53 -7.44
N LEU A 379 23.56 -20.37 -7.90
CA LEU A 379 24.37 -20.26 -9.12
C LEU A 379 25.66 -21.06 -9.05
N LEU A 380 26.41 -20.98 -7.95
CA LEU A 380 27.72 -21.61 -7.83
C LEU A 380 27.66 -23.13 -7.97
N PRO A 381 26.91 -23.90 -7.17
CA PRO A 381 26.82 -25.35 -7.35
C PRO A 381 26.09 -25.77 -8.62
N LEU A 382 25.25 -24.90 -9.21
CA LEU A 382 24.60 -25.18 -10.48
C LEU A 382 25.59 -25.15 -11.64
N VAL A 383 26.49 -24.16 -11.68
CA VAL A 383 27.48 -24.00 -12.76
C VAL A 383 28.68 -24.92 -12.54
N PHE A 384 29.06 -25.18 -11.29
CA PHE A 384 30.20 -26.00 -10.91
C PHE A 384 29.79 -27.21 -10.06
N PRO A 385 28.99 -28.15 -10.63
CA PRO A 385 28.45 -29.27 -9.87
C PRO A 385 29.57 -30.17 -9.32
N GLY A 386 29.52 -30.42 -8.01
CA GLY A 386 30.51 -31.24 -7.31
C GLY A 386 31.89 -30.59 -7.13
N GLN A 387 32.07 -29.34 -7.56
CA GLN A 387 33.34 -28.62 -7.40
C GLN A 387 33.29 -27.58 -6.29
N ILE A 388 32.11 -27.25 -5.77
CA ILE A 388 31.94 -26.36 -4.62
C ILE A 388 30.77 -26.88 -3.79
N THR A 389 30.97 -26.92 -2.49
CA THR A 389 30.03 -27.46 -1.49
C THR A 389 29.44 -26.35 -0.62
N GLN A 390 28.35 -26.66 0.08
CA GLN A 390 27.79 -25.77 1.10
C GLN A 390 28.81 -25.42 2.19
N ALA A 391 29.61 -26.38 2.63
CA ALA A 391 30.62 -26.17 3.67
C ALA A 391 31.69 -25.17 3.23
N GLU A 392 32.18 -25.30 2.00
CA GLU A 392 33.15 -24.36 1.41
C GLU A 392 32.60 -22.96 1.23
N CYS A 393 31.36 -22.83 0.73
CA CYS A 393 30.69 -21.54 0.67
C CYS A 393 30.52 -20.90 2.07
N THR A 394 30.19 -21.71 3.08
CA THR A 394 30.09 -21.23 4.47
C THR A 394 31.45 -20.73 4.97
N ALA A 395 32.54 -21.48 4.71
CA ALA A 395 33.88 -21.07 5.07
C ALA A 395 34.27 -19.74 4.39
N ILE A 396 33.93 -19.55 3.11
CA ILE A 396 34.14 -18.29 2.39
C ILE A 396 33.37 -17.14 3.06
N VAL A 397 32.10 -17.33 3.35
CA VAL A 397 31.26 -16.30 4.02
C VAL A 397 31.82 -15.98 5.39
N ASP A 398 32.29 -16.97 6.17
CA ASP A 398 32.89 -16.75 7.48
C ASP A 398 34.22 -16.00 7.41
N LEU A 399 35.00 -16.21 6.37
CA LEU A 399 36.20 -15.40 6.12
C LEU A 399 35.86 -13.94 5.79
N LEU A 400 34.83 -13.72 4.99
CA LEU A 400 34.37 -12.36 4.63
C LEU A 400 33.82 -11.60 5.84
N LYS A 401 33.26 -12.28 6.86
CA LYS A 401 32.84 -11.67 8.13
C LYS A 401 34.01 -11.16 8.99
N ARG A 402 35.24 -11.53 8.68
CA ARG A 402 36.44 -11.17 9.39
C ARG A 402 37.28 -10.09 8.71
N ASN A 403 36.69 -9.35 7.76
CA ASN A 403 37.40 -8.27 7.07
C ASN A 403 37.88 -7.19 8.07
N ASP A 404 39.18 -6.82 7.99
CA ASP A 404 39.79 -5.85 8.90
C ASP A 404 39.31 -4.39 8.69
N ILE A 405 38.60 -4.09 7.59
CA ILE A 405 38.13 -2.75 7.25
C ILE A 405 36.66 -2.58 7.61
N ALA A 406 36.40 -2.09 8.81
CA ALA A 406 35.04 -1.85 9.34
C ALA A 406 34.49 -0.44 9.09
N THR A 407 35.02 0.32 8.11
CA THR A 407 34.71 1.73 7.90
C THR A 407 33.74 2.02 6.77
N LEU A 408 33.32 1.00 6.01
CA LEU A 408 32.43 1.10 4.85
C LEU A 408 31.04 0.53 5.17
N ILE A 409 30.62 -0.59 4.53
CA ILE A 409 29.32 -1.20 4.77
C ILE A 409 29.10 -1.50 6.27
N GLU A 410 30.10 -2.07 6.94
CA GLU A 410 29.99 -2.44 8.35
C GLU A 410 29.78 -1.23 9.26
N ALA A 411 30.40 -0.08 8.98
CA ALA A 411 30.19 1.15 9.76
C ALA A 411 28.77 1.75 9.64
N GLY A 412 28.00 1.31 8.67
CA GLY A 412 26.63 1.78 8.45
C GLY A 412 25.57 1.00 9.22
N VAL A 413 25.88 -0.20 9.69
CA VAL A 413 24.96 -1.05 10.45
C VAL A 413 25.18 -0.91 11.96
N PRO A 414 24.20 -1.26 12.81
CA PRO A 414 24.37 -1.21 14.26
C PRO A 414 25.52 -2.10 14.75
N GLU A 415 26.15 -1.69 15.84
CA GLU A 415 27.20 -2.47 16.49
C GLU A 415 26.71 -3.89 16.82
N GLY A 416 27.53 -4.90 16.49
CA GLY A 416 27.18 -6.31 16.65
C GLY A 416 26.40 -6.92 15.50
N SER A 417 26.04 -6.16 14.48
CA SER A 417 25.51 -6.73 13.24
C SER A 417 26.58 -7.54 12.51
N VAL A 418 26.15 -8.61 11.84
CA VAL A 418 27.05 -9.47 11.08
C VAL A 418 27.06 -9.02 9.62
N VAL A 419 28.25 -8.73 9.10
CA VAL A 419 28.48 -8.35 7.70
C VAL A 419 29.57 -9.20 7.11
N ALA A 420 29.30 -9.89 6.01
CA ALA A 420 30.31 -10.61 5.23
C ALA A 420 30.62 -9.79 3.99
N HIS A 421 31.78 -9.11 3.93
CA HIS A 421 32.04 -8.15 2.87
C HIS A 421 33.49 -8.13 2.39
N LYS A 422 33.70 -7.55 1.22
CA LYS A 422 35.04 -7.25 0.69
C LYS A 422 35.04 -5.88 0.04
N HIS A 423 35.86 -5.00 0.61
CA HIS A 423 36.09 -3.66 0.07
C HIS A 423 37.21 -3.64 -0.99
N GLY A 424 37.21 -2.58 -1.77
CA GLY A 424 38.29 -2.21 -2.69
C GLY A 424 38.47 -0.70 -2.72
N PHE A 425 39.71 -0.27 -2.89
CA PHE A 425 40.07 1.14 -3.03
C PHE A 425 41.20 1.28 -4.07
N SER A 426 41.00 2.19 -5.01
CA SER A 426 42.02 2.71 -5.93
C SER A 426 42.49 4.05 -5.37
N GLU A 427 43.78 4.24 -5.18
CA GLU A 427 44.33 5.51 -4.68
C GLU A 427 44.07 6.70 -5.65
N GLY A 428 43.49 6.44 -6.81
CA GLY A 428 43.16 7.45 -7.80
C GLY A 428 41.71 7.96 -7.63
N ASP A 429 40.73 7.08 -7.86
CA ASP A 429 39.41 7.55 -8.29
C ASP A 429 38.23 6.69 -7.81
N THR A 430 38.44 5.49 -7.25
CA THR A 430 37.39 4.52 -6.99
C THR A 430 37.44 3.95 -5.58
N ILE A 431 36.30 3.92 -4.90
CA ILE A 431 36.07 3.14 -3.68
C ILE A 431 34.84 2.24 -3.90
N GLY A 432 34.90 1.00 -3.41
CA GLY A 432 33.78 0.08 -3.50
C GLY A 432 33.76 -0.89 -2.33
N ASP A 433 32.57 -1.40 -2.05
CA ASP A 433 32.38 -2.48 -1.08
C ASP A 433 31.20 -3.35 -1.54
N ALA A 434 31.34 -4.67 -1.38
CA ALA A 434 30.30 -5.64 -1.68
C ALA A 434 30.13 -6.58 -0.48
N GLY A 435 28.94 -6.69 0.02
CA GLY A 435 28.67 -7.46 1.22
C GLY A 435 27.31 -8.12 1.29
N ILE A 436 27.25 -9.15 2.12
CA ILE A 436 26.02 -9.77 2.63
C ILE A 436 25.81 -9.22 4.05
N VAL A 437 24.72 -8.55 4.27
CA VAL A 437 24.33 -8.04 5.58
C VAL A 437 23.27 -8.95 6.16
N PHE A 438 23.56 -9.52 7.33
CA PHE A 438 22.61 -10.35 8.08
C PHE A 438 21.82 -9.46 9.02
N SER A 439 20.52 -9.30 8.76
CA SER A 439 19.68 -8.38 9.52
C SER A 439 18.43 -9.05 10.08
N PRO A 440 17.90 -8.59 11.24
CA PRO A 440 16.73 -9.20 11.89
C PRO A 440 15.48 -9.28 11.02
N ALA A 441 15.26 -8.29 10.14
CA ALA A 441 14.07 -8.25 9.28
C ALA A 441 14.25 -8.99 7.96
N GLY A 442 15.49 -9.32 7.60
CA GLY A 442 15.83 -10.08 6.39
C GLY A 442 17.23 -9.75 5.90
N ASP A 443 17.91 -10.77 5.39
CA ASP A 443 19.26 -10.63 4.86
C ASP A 443 19.23 -9.99 3.47
N TYR A 444 20.26 -9.21 3.16
CA TYR A 444 20.39 -8.57 1.86
C TYR A 444 21.83 -8.50 1.38
N VAL A 445 22.00 -8.42 0.06
CA VAL A 445 23.27 -8.05 -0.57
C VAL A 445 23.29 -6.54 -0.78
N LEU A 446 24.40 -5.92 -0.46
CA LEU A 446 24.69 -4.52 -0.75
C LEU A 446 26.00 -4.42 -1.50
N VAL A 447 25.95 -3.80 -2.68
CA VAL A 447 27.13 -3.44 -3.47
C VAL A 447 27.11 -1.95 -3.72
N VAL A 448 28.14 -1.24 -3.36
CA VAL A 448 28.25 0.20 -3.52
C VAL A 448 29.60 0.56 -4.14
N TYR A 449 29.57 1.43 -5.14
CA TYR A 449 30.75 2.06 -5.72
C TYR A 449 30.57 3.57 -5.77
N LEU A 450 31.63 4.27 -5.40
CA LEU A 450 31.77 5.70 -5.65
C LEU A 450 33.00 5.92 -6.50
N TRP A 451 32.84 6.64 -7.59
CA TRP A 451 33.91 7.00 -8.50
C TRP A 451 33.89 8.50 -8.75
N ARG A 452 35.06 9.08 -8.84
CA ARG A 452 35.23 10.49 -9.20
C ARG A 452 36.46 10.66 -10.06
N GLU A 453 36.36 11.44 -11.12
CA GLU A 453 37.54 11.77 -11.95
C GLU A 453 38.57 12.55 -11.10
N GLY A 454 39.82 12.09 -11.16
CA GLY A 454 40.93 12.65 -10.41
C GLY A 454 41.16 11.94 -9.09
N TYR A 455 41.26 12.68 -7.97
CA TYR A 455 41.60 12.11 -6.68
C TYR A 455 40.36 11.94 -5.76
N LEU A 456 40.20 10.74 -5.24
CA LEU A 456 39.14 10.37 -4.30
C LEU A 456 39.75 10.15 -2.90
N GLU A 457 39.36 11.01 -1.96
CA GLU A 457 39.89 11.00 -0.60
C GLU A 457 39.13 10.04 0.29
N TRP A 458 39.79 9.02 0.85
CA TRP A 458 39.19 8.00 1.70
C TRP A 458 38.36 8.59 2.84
N GLN A 459 38.94 9.55 3.61
CA GLN A 459 38.32 10.13 4.80
C GLN A 459 37.01 10.86 4.50
N ARG A 460 36.83 11.32 3.25
CA ARG A 460 35.61 12.00 2.80
C ARG A 460 34.60 11.03 2.20
N THR A 461 35.09 9.97 1.57
CA THR A 461 34.24 9.07 0.77
C THR A 461 33.77 7.86 1.54
N ALA A 462 34.60 7.31 2.44
CA ALA A 462 34.21 6.18 3.28
C ALA A 462 32.94 6.46 4.13
N PRO A 463 32.76 7.66 4.74
CA PRO A 463 31.52 8.01 5.42
C PRO A 463 30.29 8.02 4.52
N LEU A 464 30.43 8.32 3.22
CA LEU A 464 29.30 8.26 2.28
C LEU A 464 28.83 6.82 2.10
N VAL A 465 29.76 5.87 1.93
CA VAL A 465 29.45 4.44 1.84
C VAL A 465 28.78 3.96 3.13
N ALA A 466 29.29 4.32 4.29
CA ALA A 466 28.73 3.95 5.59
C ALA A 466 27.28 4.49 5.74
N ASN A 467 27.03 5.73 5.36
CA ASN A 467 25.69 6.30 5.45
C ASN A 467 24.72 5.69 4.44
N ILE A 468 25.17 5.34 3.22
CA ILE A 468 24.36 4.56 2.27
C ILE A 468 24.01 3.20 2.88
N SER A 469 24.98 2.50 3.49
CA SER A 469 24.72 1.25 4.19
C SER A 469 23.69 1.42 5.32
N ARG A 470 23.79 2.50 6.09
CA ARG A 470 22.80 2.84 7.15
C ARG A 470 21.40 3.06 6.59
N MET A 471 21.27 3.75 5.45
CA MET A 471 19.98 3.94 4.77
C MET A 471 19.36 2.60 4.37
N VAL A 472 20.17 1.71 3.78
CA VAL A 472 19.73 0.37 3.39
C VAL A 472 19.32 -0.43 4.61
N TYR A 473 20.14 -0.46 5.66
CA TYR A 473 19.81 -1.16 6.91
C TYR A 473 18.50 -0.64 7.53
N THR A 474 18.35 0.69 7.60
CA THR A 474 17.14 1.32 8.13
C THR A 474 15.92 0.94 7.29
N PHE A 475 16.03 0.95 5.95
CA PHE A 475 14.95 0.55 5.05
C PHE A 475 14.46 -0.89 5.30
N PHE A 476 15.38 -1.83 5.52
CA PHE A 476 15.02 -3.23 5.78
C PHE A 476 14.43 -3.46 7.17
N ASN A 477 14.77 -2.62 8.16
CA ASN A 477 14.44 -2.82 9.57
C ASN A 477 13.44 -1.78 10.12
N GLN A 478 12.66 -1.16 9.23
CA GLN A 478 11.55 -0.26 9.57
C GLN A 478 10.34 -1.01 10.09
#